data_540a3804e80ffb5dbd563ffd54ebe96d
#
_entry.id   540a3804e80ffb5dbd563ffd54ebe96d
#
_cell.length_a   1.000
_cell.length_b   1.000
_cell.length_c   1.000
_cell.angle_alpha   90.00
_cell.angle_beta   90.00
_cell.angle_gamma   90.00
#
_symmetry.space_group_name_H-M   'P 1'
#
loop_
_entity.id
_entity.type
_entity.pdbx_description
1 polymer ?
#
loop_
_entity_poly.entity_id
_entity_poly.type
_entity_poly.pdbx_seq_one_letter_code
_entity_poly.pdbx_strand_id
1 'polypeptide(L)'
;MEKYFNIAGPCVPEEHYMIPALERLPEVTRLIDRKQSFVIHAARQSGKTTALLALVAEINGKGEKRAVYFTLESAQRYSKPQEGIPRIVESMRNALLYHPVFMDIVRDSVAEIPALRPASPGLGVKSMLSLMAQHSDLPLVVFFDEVDCLSDDTLITFLRELRDGVVNSRAIDPASKIPFPVSLALVGMRDIRDYKARVRPESVSLGSASPFNIITEDYCLRNFTAEEVASLYEQHTEATGQVFEDEAKNEAYRLTSGQPWLVNAIARECVEKIHDFRYGEPITAADVDVAKETIIRARGTHVDSLMERLKEERVRRVVEPVILGRERGAAANDEDYRYVIDLGLLKDDGSGLRPSNPIYTEIILRYLSHDQQQIFKTDYPSPFWLRADGSLDMPSLMAEFQRFWRENSETDREVYGYKEAMPHLVLCAYLQRVVNGGGRISREMALGSGRLDLCVELKGRRYALELKMRRNFSREKSLLQFAGYLDRLGLAEGWMPVFDDDKSKTWEDRLYNRDETFDGKTIHVVGL
;
A
#
# COMPACT_ATOMS: atom_id res chain seq x y z
N MET A 1 -16.33 -23.12 -15.82
CA MET A 1 -14.89 -22.78 -15.74
C MET A 1 -14.54 -22.75 -14.26
N GLU A 2 -13.43 -23.31 -13.86
CA GLU A 2 -13.01 -23.28 -12.46
C GLU A 2 -12.61 -21.85 -12.07
N LYS A 3 -13.07 -21.36 -10.90
CA LYS A 3 -12.72 -20.02 -10.43
C LYS A 3 -11.30 -19.98 -9.90
N TYR A 4 -10.68 -18.82 -9.96
CA TYR A 4 -9.30 -18.62 -9.46
C TYR A 4 -9.14 -17.29 -8.71
N PHE A 5 -8.01 -17.14 -7.98
CA PHE A 5 -7.66 -15.92 -7.28
C PHE A 5 -7.05 -14.88 -8.24
N ASN A 6 -7.77 -13.79 -8.47
CA ASN A 6 -7.37 -12.78 -9.45
C ASN A 6 -6.37 -11.75 -8.86
N ILE A 7 -5.29 -11.50 -9.58
CA ILE A 7 -4.27 -10.49 -9.25
C ILE A 7 -4.09 -9.42 -10.33
N ALA A 8 -4.90 -9.46 -11.39
CA ALA A 8 -4.79 -8.53 -12.52
C ALA A 8 -6.16 -8.10 -13.05
N GLY A 9 -6.36 -6.80 -13.21
CA GLY A 9 -7.63 -6.25 -13.69
C GLY A 9 -8.79 -6.39 -12.70
N PRO A 10 -10.00 -5.96 -13.10
CA PRO A 10 -11.22 -6.11 -12.29
C PRO A 10 -11.62 -7.57 -12.13
N CYS A 11 -12.18 -7.92 -10.99
CA CYS A 11 -12.73 -9.25 -10.78
C CYS A 11 -14.07 -9.42 -11.49
N VAL A 12 -14.30 -10.62 -12.00
CA VAL A 12 -15.54 -11.07 -12.66
C VAL A 12 -16.13 -12.22 -11.83
N PRO A 13 -17.39 -12.14 -11.40
CA PRO A 13 -17.99 -13.11 -10.47
C PRO A 13 -18.02 -14.56 -10.99
N GLU A 14 -18.10 -14.74 -12.29
CA GLU A 14 -18.18 -16.05 -12.95
C GLU A 14 -16.81 -16.75 -13.00
N GLU A 15 -15.70 -15.97 -12.93
CA GLU A 15 -14.34 -16.46 -13.12
C GLU A 15 -13.49 -16.43 -11.86
N HIS A 16 -13.82 -15.54 -10.90
CA HIS A 16 -12.96 -15.24 -9.77
C HIS A 16 -13.63 -15.51 -8.42
N TYR A 17 -12.83 -15.91 -7.44
CA TYR A 17 -13.25 -15.84 -6.05
C TYR A 17 -13.32 -14.36 -5.63
N MET A 18 -14.43 -13.94 -5.02
CA MET A 18 -14.67 -12.52 -4.72
C MET A 18 -15.38 -12.34 -3.38
N ILE A 19 -15.04 -11.27 -2.69
CA ILE A 19 -15.89 -10.71 -1.64
C ILE A 19 -16.90 -9.76 -2.30
N PRO A 20 -18.18 -9.76 -1.87
CA PRO A 20 -19.19 -8.85 -2.39
C PRO A 20 -18.72 -7.40 -2.24
N ALA A 21 -18.43 -6.77 -3.39
CA ALA A 21 -17.72 -5.48 -3.40
C ALA A 21 -18.54 -4.36 -2.72
N LEU A 22 -19.87 -4.48 -2.73
CA LEU A 22 -20.80 -3.49 -2.16
C LEU A 22 -20.83 -3.47 -0.64
N GLU A 23 -20.49 -4.57 0.01
CA GLU A 23 -20.35 -4.62 1.48
C GLU A 23 -19.25 -3.68 1.98
N ARG A 24 -18.33 -3.31 1.11
CA ARG A 24 -17.24 -2.37 1.38
C ARG A 24 -17.61 -0.91 1.09
N LEU A 25 -18.83 -0.66 0.56
CA LEU A 25 -19.35 0.65 0.17
C LEU A 25 -20.75 0.94 0.77
N PRO A 26 -21.02 0.65 2.06
CA PRO A 26 -22.38 0.68 2.62
C PRO A 26 -23.04 2.07 2.57
N GLU A 27 -22.26 3.14 2.60
CA GLU A 27 -22.78 4.51 2.62
C GLU A 27 -22.99 5.12 1.23
N VAL A 28 -22.36 4.57 0.21
CA VAL A 28 -22.36 5.15 -1.14
C VAL A 28 -23.77 5.18 -1.74
N THR A 29 -24.57 4.14 -1.52
CA THR A 29 -25.97 4.11 -1.96
C THR A 29 -26.76 5.27 -1.35
N ARG A 30 -26.58 5.56 -0.05
CA ARG A 30 -27.23 6.69 0.64
C ARG A 30 -26.84 8.04 0.04
N LEU A 31 -25.56 8.21 -0.34
CA LEU A 31 -25.07 9.45 -0.98
C LEU A 31 -25.73 9.64 -2.35
N ILE A 32 -25.84 8.60 -3.13
CA ILE A 32 -26.53 8.60 -4.44
C ILE A 32 -28.02 8.94 -4.28
N ASP A 33 -28.70 8.36 -3.30
CA ASP A 33 -30.11 8.62 -3.04
C ASP A 33 -30.37 10.08 -2.61
N ARG A 34 -29.42 10.66 -1.89
CA ARG A 34 -29.44 12.09 -1.52
C ARG A 34 -28.98 13.03 -2.64
N LYS A 35 -28.69 12.50 -3.83
CA LYS A 35 -28.19 13.26 -4.99
C LYS A 35 -26.92 14.07 -4.66
N GLN A 36 -26.02 13.46 -3.90
CA GLN A 36 -24.76 14.06 -3.49
C GLN A 36 -23.63 13.62 -4.44
N SER A 37 -22.65 14.52 -4.64
CA SER A 37 -21.40 14.17 -5.29
C SER A 37 -20.36 13.88 -4.24
N PHE A 38 -19.56 12.85 -4.44
CA PHE A 38 -18.61 12.34 -3.44
C PHE A 38 -17.32 11.83 -4.08
N VAL A 39 -16.31 11.60 -3.24
CA VAL A 39 -15.04 10.98 -3.62
C VAL A 39 -14.98 9.56 -3.05
N ILE A 40 -14.45 8.63 -3.82
CA ILE A 40 -13.99 7.33 -3.31
C ILE A 40 -12.49 7.27 -3.54
N HIS A 41 -11.73 7.10 -2.47
CA HIS A 41 -10.30 6.91 -2.59
C HIS A 41 -9.84 5.63 -1.89
N ALA A 42 -8.76 5.06 -2.38
CA ALA A 42 -8.02 3.98 -1.73
C ALA A 42 -6.70 3.74 -2.43
N ALA A 43 -5.80 3.07 -1.76
CA ALA A 43 -4.53 2.64 -2.30
C ALA A 43 -4.68 1.87 -3.62
N ARG A 44 -3.59 1.77 -4.38
CA ARG A 44 -3.58 1.00 -5.63
C ARG A 44 -3.91 -0.47 -5.36
N GLN A 45 -4.63 -1.10 -6.32
CA GLN A 45 -5.01 -2.51 -6.25
C GLN A 45 -5.83 -2.92 -5.00
N SER A 46 -6.60 -1.98 -4.46
CA SER A 46 -7.57 -2.20 -3.38
C SER A 46 -8.93 -2.72 -3.85
N GLY A 47 -9.11 -2.93 -5.17
CA GLY A 47 -10.37 -3.37 -5.77
C GLY A 47 -11.37 -2.25 -6.04
N LYS A 48 -10.93 -0.98 -6.17
CA LYS A 48 -11.80 0.17 -6.51
C LYS A 48 -12.64 -0.08 -7.76
N THR A 49 -11.99 -0.35 -8.89
CA THR A 49 -12.68 -0.57 -10.16
C THR A 49 -13.66 -1.73 -10.10
N THR A 50 -13.31 -2.83 -9.44
CA THR A 50 -14.24 -3.96 -9.19
C THR A 50 -15.47 -3.50 -8.43
N ALA A 51 -15.29 -2.71 -7.35
CA ALA A 51 -16.39 -2.20 -6.54
C ALA A 51 -17.30 -1.23 -7.33
N LEU A 52 -16.69 -0.38 -8.17
CA LEU A 52 -17.45 0.55 -9.03
C LEU A 52 -18.29 -0.19 -10.08
N LEU A 53 -17.70 -1.17 -10.77
CA LEU A 53 -18.42 -1.94 -11.79
C LEU A 53 -19.56 -2.74 -11.17
N ALA A 54 -19.36 -3.31 -9.98
CA ALA A 54 -20.43 -3.97 -9.23
C ALA A 54 -21.55 -2.99 -8.84
N LEU A 55 -21.18 -1.78 -8.39
CA LEU A 55 -22.14 -0.74 -8.03
C LEU A 55 -22.95 -0.24 -9.24
N VAL A 56 -22.29 -0.06 -10.38
CA VAL A 56 -22.95 0.29 -11.64
C VAL A 56 -23.95 -0.79 -12.06
N ALA A 57 -23.55 -2.06 -11.97
CA ALA A 57 -24.43 -3.18 -12.29
C ALA A 57 -25.65 -3.23 -11.34
N GLU A 58 -25.45 -3.04 -10.03
CA GLU A 58 -26.55 -3.03 -9.05
C GLU A 58 -27.53 -1.88 -9.29
N ILE A 59 -27.03 -0.64 -9.49
CA ILE A 59 -27.89 0.53 -9.72
C ILE A 59 -28.73 0.32 -10.98
N ASN A 60 -28.10 -0.16 -12.06
CA ASN A 60 -28.80 -0.43 -13.31
C ASN A 60 -29.79 -1.59 -13.17
N GLY A 61 -29.45 -2.62 -12.40
CA GLY A 61 -30.33 -3.76 -12.12
C GLY A 61 -31.61 -3.39 -11.33
N LYS A 62 -31.55 -2.39 -10.45
CA LYS A 62 -32.72 -1.86 -9.72
C LYS A 62 -33.67 -1.08 -10.62
N GLY A 63 -33.21 -0.53 -11.74
CA GLY A 63 -34.05 0.16 -12.71
C GLY A 63 -34.61 1.51 -12.23
N GLU A 64 -34.17 2.05 -11.12
CA GLU A 64 -34.61 3.33 -10.58
C GLU A 64 -33.72 4.52 -11.02
N LYS A 65 -32.48 4.23 -11.32
CA LYS A 65 -31.45 5.17 -11.79
C LYS A 65 -30.63 4.53 -12.91
N ARG A 66 -29.94 5.37 -13.68
CA ARG A 66 -29.00 4.94 -14.71
C ARG A 66 -27.59 5.25 -14.25
N ALA A 67 -26.74 4.25 -14.12
CA ALA A 67 -25.34 4.41 -13.74
C ALA A 67 -24.41 4.18 -14.93
N VAL A 68 -23.39 5.02 -15.07
CA VAL A 68 -22.36 4.90 -16.12
C VAL A 68 -20.98 5.09 -15.50
N TYR A 69 -20.02 4.31 -15.98
CA TYR A 69 -18.63 4.33 -15.57
C TYR A 69 -17.73 4.85 -16.68
N PHE A 70 -16.79 5.73 -16.34
CA PHE A 70 -15.75 6.22 -17.22
C PHE A 70 -14.39 6.15 -16.57
N THR A 71 -13.37 5.71 -17.29
CA THR A 71 -11.97 5.88 -16.90
C THR A 71 -11.36 7.13 -17.52
N LEU A 72 -10.57 7.85 -16.76
CA LEU A 72 -9.87 9.06 -17.21
C LEU A 72 -8.41 8.79 -17.62
N GLU A 73 -7.96 7.54 -17.56
CA GLU A 73 -6.58 7.14 -17.84
C GLU A 73 -6.06 7.61 -19.20
N SER A 74 -6.93 7.69 -20.23
CA SER A 74 -6.58 8.16 -21.56
C SER A 74 -6.06 9.60 -21.60
N ALA A 75 -6.37 10.41 -20.59
CA ALA A 75 -5.96 11.80 -20.47
C ALA A 75 -4.70 12.01 -19.60
N GLN A 76 -4.06 10.96 -19.08
CA GLN A 76 -2.95 11.01 -18.13
C GLN A 76 -1.76 11.88 -18.56
N ARG A 77 -1.47 11.98 -19.86
CA ARG A 77 -0.29 12.69 -20.40
C ARG A 77 -0.55 14.15 -20.75
N TYR A 78 -1.80 14.62 -20.62
CA TYR A 78 -2.21 15.92 -21.10
C TYR A 78 -2.47 16.88 -19.95
N SER A 79 -1.48 17.75 -19.66
CA SER A 79 -1.61 18.78 -18.63
C SER A 79 -2.43 20.00 -19.09
N LYS A 80 -2.48 20.26 -20.41
CA LYS A 80 -3.19 21.40 -20.99
C LYS A 80 -4.65 21.04 -21.29
N PRO A 81 -5.62 21.86 -20.87
CA PRO A 81 -7.05 21.60 -21.08
C PRO A 81 -7.43 21.42 -22.55
N GLN A 82 -6.75 22.13 -23.47
CA GLN A 82 -6.97 22.07 -24.92
C GLN A 82 -6.71 20.68 -25.51
N GLU A 83 -5.89 19.89 -24.85
CA GLU A 83 -5.53 18.53 -25.26
C GLU A 83 -6.25 17.50 -24.37
N GLY A 84 -6.28 17.73 -23.05
CA GLY A 84 -6.82 16.78 -22.06
C GLY A 84 -8.34 16.67 -22.10
N ILE A 85 -9.08 17.79 -22.14
CA ILE A 85 -10.56 17.78 -22.14
C ILE A 85 -11.12 17.06 -23.38
N PRO A 86 -10.64 17.31 -24.62
CA PRO A 86 -11.07 16.53 -25.77
C PRO A 86 -10.82 15.02 -25.65
N ARG A 87 -9.71 14.61 -25.03
CA ARG A 87 -9.41 13.20 -24.79
C ARG A 87 -10.38 12.54 -23.80
N ILE A 88 -10.73 13.26 -22.74
CA ILE A 88 -11.76 12.80 -21.79
C ILE A 88 -13.09 12.59 -22.52
N VAL A 89 -13.54 13.60 -23.29
CA VAL A 89 -14.80 13.53 -24.02
C VAL A 89 -14.78 12.40 -25.05
N GLU A 90 -13.68 12.20 -25.77
CA GLU A 90 -13.53 11.09 -26.71
C GLU A 90 -13.58 9.73 -26.01
N SER A 91 -12.94 9.59 -24.85
CA SER A 91 -13.01 8.38 -24.02
C SER A 91 -14.44 8.09 -23.56
N MET A 92 -15.15 9.12 -23.07
CA MET A 92 -16.57 9.01 -22.70
C MET A 92 -17.42 8.58 -23.92
N ARG A 93 -17.23 9.22 -25.07
CA ARG A 93 -17.92 8.87 -26.31
C ARG A 93 -17.71 7.40 -26.68
N ASN A 94 -16.46 6.95 -26.67
CA ASN A 94 -16.14 5.57 -27.05
C ASN A 94 -16.78 4.54 -26.08
N ALA A 95 -16.80 4.83 -24.80
CA ALA A 95 -17.49 3.98 -23.82
C ALA A 95 -19.03 3.93 -24.07
N LEU A 96 -19.62 5.01 -24.57
CA LEU A 96 -21.06 5.10 -24.84
C LEU A 96 -21.47 4.52 -26.18
N LEU A 97 -20.55 4.30 -27.13
CA LEU A 97 -20.87 3.72 -28.44
C LEU A 97 -21.53 2.34 -28.38
N TYR A 98 -21.28 1.61 -27.31
CA TYR A 98 -21.84 0.28 -27.05
C TYR A 98 -22.86 0.28 -25.92
N HIS A 99 -23.21 1.47 -25.37
CA HIS A 99 -24.16 1.56 -24.27
C HIS A 99 -25.61 1.56 -24.80
N PRO A 100 -26.50 0.63 -24.38
CA PRO A 100 -27.84 0.44 -24.96
C PRO A 100 -28.68 1.71 -25.04
N VAL A 101 -28.53 2.63 -24.08
CA VAL A 101 -29.33 3.87 -23.99
C VAL A 101 -28.68 5.05 -24.71
N PHE A 102 -27.34 5.09 -24.82
CA PHE A 102 -26.64 6.30 -25.27
C PHE A 102 -25.98 6.15 -26.64
N MET A 103 -25.93 4.96 -27.23
CA MET A 103 -25.21 4.72 -28.49
C MET A 103 -25.73 5.57 -29.66
N ASP A 104 -27.04 5.75 -29.79
CA ASP A 104 -27.62 6.52 -30.88
C ASP A 104 -27.34 8.01 -30.76
N ILE A 105 -27.45 8.53 -29.53
CA ILE A 105 -27.15 9.92 -29.21
C ILE A 105 -25.70 10.28 -29.54
N VAL A 106 -24.78 9.39 -29.17
CA VAL A 106 -23.35 9.60 -29.41
C VAL A 106 -23.01 9.55 -30.90
N ARG A 107 -23.73 8.74 -31.70
CA ARG A 107 -23.57 8.69 -33.16
C ARG A 107 -24.06 9.97 -33.85
N ASP A 108 -25.21 10.48 -33.43
CA ASP A 108 -25.89 11.57 -34.09
C ASP A 108 -25.42 12.96 -33.65
N SER A 109 -25.05 13.11 -32.38
CA SER A 109 -24.77 14.42 -31.77
C SER A 109 -23.29 14.74 -31.61
N VAL A 110 -22.36 13.90 -32.06
CA VAL A 110 -20.90 14.11 -31.89
C VAL A 110 -20.42 15.45 -32.46
N ALA A 111 -21.00 15.89 -33.60
CA ALA A 111 -20.66 17.17 -34.22
C ALA A 111 -21.10 18.40 -33.40
N GLU A 112 -22.01 18.23 -32.45
CA GLU A 112 -22.60 19.31 -31.64
C GLU A 112 -21.85 19.55 -30.33
N ILE A 113 -20.95 18.65 -29.93
CA ILE A 113 -20.21 18.78 -28.65
C ILE A 113 -19.08 19.79 -28.80
N PRO A 114 -19.13 20.93 -28.08
CA PRO A 114 -18.17 22.03 -28.27
C PRO A 114 -16.70 21.66 -28.04
N ALA A 115 -16.42 20.65 -27.21
CA ALA A 115 -15.04 20.24 -26.91
C ALA A 115 -14.32 19.59 -28.11
N LEU A 116 -15.05 19.12 -29.08
CA LEU A 116 -14.47 18.61 -30.33
C LEU A 116 -14.12 19.73 -31.29
N ARG A 117 -14.45 20.98 -30.94
CA ARG A 117 -14.03 22.18 -31.68
C ARG A 117 -12.81 22.80 -30.97
N PRO A 118 -11.70 23.06 -31.69
CA PRO A 118 -10.45 23.57 -31.07
C PRO A 118 -10.58 24.87 -30.31
N ALA A 119 -11.70 25.58 -30.39
CA ALA A 119 -11.88 26.94 -29.90
C ALA A 119 -12.51 27.05 -28.47
N SER A 120 -12.94 25.98 -27.84
CA SER A 120 -13.67 26.06 -26.56
C SER A 120 -13.34 24.93 -25.59
N PRO A 121 -12.11 24.90 -25.06
CA PRO A 121 -11.73 23.89 -24.07
C PRO A 121 -12.30 24.25 -22.71
N GLY A 122 -13.37 23.92 -22.27
CA GLY A 122 -13.93 24.26 -20.96
C GLY A 122 -15.44 24.04 -20.87
N LEU A 123 -16.00 23.38 -21.91
CA LEU A 123 -17.43 23.05 -21.96
C LEU A 123 -17.68 21.62 -22.41
N GLY A 124 -16.64 20.82 -22.64
CA GLY A 124 -16.80 19.54 -23.30
C GLY A 124 -17.38 18.45 -22.42
N VAL A 125 -16.85 18.29 -21.22
CA VAL A 125 -17.31 17.28 -20.28
C VAL A 125 -18.71 17.65 -19.78
N LYS A 126 -18.93 18.93 -19.43
CA LYS A 126 -20.23 19.43 -19.03
C LYS A 126 -21.28 19.20 -20.10
N SER A 127 -20.98 19.54 -21.35
CA SER A 127 -21.91 19.37 -22.49
C SER A 127 -22.27 17.91 -22.73
N MET A 128 -21.28 17.00 -22.66
CA MET A 128 -21.52 15.55 -22.78
C MET A 128 -22.42 15.04 -21.67
N LEU A 129 -22.15 15.39 -20.44
CA LEU A 129 -22.96 14.99 -19.29
C LEU A 129 -24.38 15.55 -19.34
N SER A 130 -24.54 16.80 -19.80
CA SER A 130 -25.86 17.41 -19.99
C SER A 130 -26.66 16.72 -21.08
N LEU A 131 -26.01 16.39 -22.20
CA LEU A 131 -26.63 15.62 -23.29
C LEU A 131 -27.09 14.25 -22.81
N MET A 132 -26.23 13.53 -22.08
CA MET A 132 -26.58 12.22 -21.50
C MET A 132 -27.77 12.34 -20.52
N ALA A 133 -27.76 13.34 -19.64
CA ALA A 133 -28.83 13.53 -18.66
C ALA A 133 -30.16 13.94 -19.31
N GLN A 134 -30.11 14.66 -20.44
CA GLN A 134 -31.30 15.04 -21.22
C GLN A 134 -31.95 13.84 -21.88
N HIS A 135 -31.17 12.86 -22.33
CA HIS A 135 -31.66 11.69 -23.07
C HIS A 135 -31.82 10.45 -22.19
N SER A 136 -31.43 10.51 -20.92
CA SER A 136 -31.66 9.42 -19.98
C SER A 136 -33.11 9.42 -19.51
N ASP A 137 -33.76 8.28 -19.64
CA ASP A 137 -35.12 8.03 -19.13
C ASP A 137 -35.20 7.97 -17.59
N LEU A 138 -34.04 7.79 -16.93
CA LEU A 138 -33.88 7.68 -15.49
C LEU A 138 -32.84 8.71 -14.97
N PRO A 139 -32.88 9.07 -13.66
CA PRO A 139 -31.88 9.92 -13.06
C PRO A 139 -30.46 9.33 -13.25
N LEU A 140 -29.56 10.12 -13.84
CA LEU A 140 -28.22 9.68 -14.23
C LEU A 140 -27.23 9.80 -13.06
N VAL A 141 -26.46 8.74 -12.81
CA VAL A 141 -25.33 8.68 -11.88
C VAL A 141 -24.07 8.38 -12.66
N VAL A 142 -22.99 9.14 -12.43
CA VAL A 142 -21.75 8.98 -13.19
C VAL A 142 -20.57 8.75 -12.27
N PHE A 143 -19.78 7.73 -12.59
CA PHE A 143 -18.54 7.37 -11.92
C PHE A 143 -17.36 7.69 -12.82
N PHE A 144 -16.42 8.52 -12.34
CA PHE A 144 -15.15 8.81 -13.00
C PHE A 144 -14.02 8.14 -12.22
N ASP A 145 -13.41 7.12 -12.80
CA ASP A 145 -12.28 6.40 -12.21
C ASP A 145 -10.95 6.99 -12.70
N GLU A 146 -9.90 6.78 -11.92
CA GLU A 146 -8.53 7.25 -12.18
C GLU A 146 -8.45 8.79 -12.30
N VAL A 147 -9.22 9.55 -11.49
CA VAL A 147 -9.20 11.03 -11.50
C VAL A 147 -7.80 11.57 -11.20
N ASP A 148 -7.01 10.83 -10.44
CA ASP A 148 -5.63 11.17 -10.09
C ASP A 148 -4.62 11.02 -11.24
N CYS A 149 -5.03 10.47 -12.38
CA CYS A 149 -4.22 10.53 -13.60
C CYS A 149 -4.21 11.92 -14.25
N LEU A 150 -5.24 12.74 -13.99
CA LEU A 150 -5.32 14.10 -14.49
C LEU A 150 -4.33 15.01 -13.76
N SER A 151 -3.69 15.90 -14.51
CA SER A 151 -2.70 16.81 -13.97
C SER A 151 -3.01 18.27 -14.29
N ASP A 152 -2.49 19.15 -13.46
CA ASP A 152 -2.43 20.62 -13.66
C ASP A 152 -3.78 21.25 -14.08
N ASP A 153 -3.75 22.04 -15.15
CA ASP A 153 -4.90 22.81 -15.63
C ASP A 153 -6.00 21.91 -16.22
N THR A 154 -5.68 20.71 -16.70
CA THR A 154 -6.69 19.75 -17.17
C THR A 154 -7.57 19.28 -16.01
N LEU A 155 -6.99 18.92 -14.87
CA LEU A 155 -7.76 18.55 -13.68
C LEU A 155 -8.65 19.69 -13.19
N ILE A 156 -8.07 20.91 -13.10
CA ILE A 156 -8.83 22.09 -12.64
C ILE A 156 -10.00 22.37 -13.59
N THR A 157 -9.77 22.31 -14.90
CA THR A 157 -10.82 22.57 -15.88
C THR A 157 -11.91 21.52 -15.81
N PHE A 158 -11.54 20.23 -15.73
CA PHE A 158 -12.48 19.12 -15.53
C PHE A 158 -13.38 19.36 -14.30
N LEU A 159 -12.79 19.64 -13.15
CA LEU A 159 -13.55 19.88 -11.92
C LEU A 159 -14.45 21.14 -11.99
N ARG A 160 -13.99 22.20 -12.69
CA ARG A 160 -14.81 23.39 -12.91
C ARG A 160 -16.00 23.10 -13.81
N GLU A 161 -15.86 22.32 -14.86
CA GLU A 161 -16.97 21.89 -15.72
C GLU A 161 -18.00 21.08 -14.94
N LEU A 162 -17.56 20.11 -14.09
CA LEU A 162 -18.46 19.36 -13.24
C LEU A 162 -19.21 20.27 -12.26
N ARG A 163 -18.48 21.18 -11.61
CA ARG A 163 -19.08 22.14 -10.69
C ARG A 163 -20.12 23.02 -11.36
N ASP A 164 -19.79 23.57 -12.51
CA ASP A 164 -20.72 24.44 -13.25
C ASP A 164 -22.00 23.67 -13.64
N GLY A 165 -21.87 22.41 -14.09
CA GLY A 165 -23.00 21.54 -14.34
C GLY A 165 -23.87 21.28 -13.12
N VAL A 166 -23.27 20.92 -11.98
CA VAL A 166 -24.01 20.68 -10.73
C VAL A 166 -24.74 21.94 -10.25
N VAL A 167 -24.08 23.11 -10.30
CA VAL A 167 -24.70 24.39 -9.88
C VAL A 167 -25.89 24.75 -10.77
N ASN A 168 -25.72 24.64 -12.09
CA ASN A 168 -26.77 25.00 -13.05
C ASN A 168 -27.96 24.00 -13.01
N SER A 169 -27.73 22.73 -12.68
CA SER A 169 -28.82 21.76 -12.50
C SER A 169 -29.67 22.01 -11.26
N ARG A 170 -29.14 22.77 -10.29
CA ARG A 170 -29.81 23.15 -9.02
C ARG A 170 -30.37 24.56 -9.04
N ALA A 171 -30.45 25.21 -10.21
CA ALA A 171 -31.06 26.53 -10.33
C ALA A 171 -32.46 26.54 -9.72
N ILE A 172 -32.81 27.63 -9.01
CA ILE A 172 -34.13 27.77 -8.36
C ILE A 172 -35.22 27.94 -9.41
N ASP A 173 -34.95 28.76 -10.43
CA ASP A 173 -35.86 28.93 -11.56
C ASP A 173 -35.84 27.67 -12.47
N PRO A 174 -36.97 26.98 -12.64
CA PRO A 174 -37.07 25.80 -13.48
C PRO A 174 -36.65 26.02 -14.94
N ALA A 175 -36.89 27.23 -15.48
CA ALA A 175 -36.54 27.61 -16.85
C ALA A 175 -35.03 27.74 -17.07
N SER A 176 -34.29 27.95 -15.99
CA SER A 176 -32.83 28.08 -16.00
C SER A 176 -32.09 26.76 -15.68
N LYS A 177 -32.84 25.69 -15.36
CA LYS A 177 -32.23 24.38 -15.05
C LYS A 177 -31.66 23.71 -16.29
N ILE A 178 -30.40 23.30 -16.20
CA ILE A 178 -29.74 22.48 -17.22
C ILE A 178 -29.75 21.02 -16.76
N PRO A 179 -30.21 20.07 -17.59
CA PRO A 179 -30.12 18.64 -17.28
C PRO A 179 -28.67 18.27 -16.95
N PHE A 180 -28.47 17.53 -15.86
CA PHE A 180 -27.14 17.09 -15.43
C PHE A 180 -27.27 15.85 -14.54
N PRO A 181 -26.22 14.99 -14.39
CA PRO A 181 -26.26 13.85 -13.49
C PRO A 181 -26.67 14.26 -12.08
N VAL A 182 -27.50 13.45 -11.45
CA VAL A 182 -28.01 13.70 -10.09
C VAL A 182 -26.92 13.44 -9.04
N SER A 183 -25.96 12.57 -9.34
CA SER A 183 -24.84 12.25 -8.48
C SER A 183 -23.59 11.98 -9.33
N LEU A 184 -22.43 12.44 -8.84
CA LEU A 184 -21.12 12.23 -9.43
C LEU A 184 -20.21 11.59 -8.39
N ALA A 185 -19.52 10.53 -8.77
CA ALA A 185 -18.47 9.92 -7.97
C ALA A 185 -17.11 10.14 -8.65
N LEU A 186 -16.17 10.73 -7.93
CA LEU A 186 -14.80 10.88 -8.37
C LEU A 186 -13.95 9.84 -7.64
N VAL A 187 -13.22 9.02 -8.39
CA VAL A 187 -12.53 7.87 -7.82
C VAL A 187 -11.05 7.91 -8.16
N GLY A 188 -10.20 7.68 -7.16
CA GLY A 188 -8.76 7.77 -7.32
C GLY A 188 -7.99 7.14 -6.16
N MET A 189 -6.67 7.39 -6.13
CA MET A 189 -5.82 6.96 -5.02
C MET A 189 -5.84 7.93 -3.85
N ARG A 190 -6.25 9.18 -4.05
CA ARG A 190 -6.14 10.27 -3.08
C ARG A 190 -7.44 11.01 -2.89
N ASP A 191 -7.58 11.64 -1.73
CA ASP A 191 -8.55 12.72 -1.59
C ASP A 191 -8.26 13.82 -2.62
N ILE A 192 -9.27 14.14 -3.39
CA ILE A 192 -9.16 15.16 -4.44
C ILE A 192 -8.77 16.53 -3.88
N ARG A 193 -9.00 16.77 -2.60
CA ARG A 193 -8.60 17.98 -1.89
C ARG A 193 -7.09 18.13 -1.75
N ASP A 194 -6.35 17.03 -1.74
CA ASP A 194 -4.89 17.04 -1.63
C ASP A 194 -4.17 17.46 -2.93
N TYR A 195 -4.90 17.52 -4.04
CA TYR A 195 -4.39 18.09 -5.29
C TYR A 195 -4.22 19.62 -5.27
N LYS A 196 -4.82 20.31 -4.29
CA LYS A 196 -4.70 21.78 -4.17
C LYS A 196 -3.26 22.26 -4.04
N ALA A 197 -2.44 21.51 -3.30
CA ALA A 197 -1.06 21.89 -3.00
C ALA A 197 -0.09 21.67 -4.16
N ARG A 198 -0.37 20.71 -5.03
CA ARG A 198 0.51 20.36 -6.16
C ARG A 198 0.43 21.33 -7.33
N VAL A 199 -0.71 21.98 -7.49
CA VAL A 199 -1.00 22.79 -8.67
C VAL A 199 -0.38 24.18 -8.61
N ARG A 200 0.26 24.60 -7.45
CA ARG A 200 0.81 25.95 -7.37
C ARG A 200 2.04 26.13 -6.50
N PRO A 201 3.09 26.82 -7.02
CA PRO A 201 3.97 27.65 -6.22
C PRO A 201 3.13 28.79 -5.58
N GLU A 202 3.52 29.26 -4.41
CA GLU A 202 2.84 30.20 -3.51
C GLU A 202 2.30 31.53 -4.12
N SER A 203 2.44 31.76 -5.42
CA SER A 203 2.21 33.07 -6.06
C SER A 203 0.87 33.25 -6.79
N VAL A 204 0.02 32.22 -6.92
CA VAL A 204 -1.24 32.36 -7.67
C VAL A 204 -2.44 31.99 -6.81
N SER A 205 -3.16 33.00 -6.29
CA SER A 205 -4.44 32.85 -5.59
C SER A 205 -5.49 32.19 -6.49
N LEU A 206 -6.04 31.03 -6.06
CA LEU A 206 -7.33 30.55 -6.57
C LEU A 206 -8.36 31.62 -6.19
N GLY A 207 -9.03 32.22 -7.16
CA GLY A 207 -10.18 33.11 -6.87
C GLY A 207 -11.12 32.39 -5.88
N SER A 208 -11.95 33.12 -5.17
CA SER A 208 -12.77 32.73 -4.02
C SER A 208 -13.65 31.47 -4.15
N ALA A 209 -13.68 30.82 -5.33
CA ALA A 209 -14.50 29.64 -5.62
C ALA A 209 -13.64 28.41 -5.88
N SER A 210 -13.42 27.58 -4.83
CA SER A 210 -12.77 26.27 -4.95
C SER A 210 -13.58 25.33 -5.86
N PRO A 211 -12.99 24.69 -6.89
CA PRO A 211 -13.71 23.74 -7.74
C PRO A 211 -14.15 22.48 -6.98
N PHE A 212 -13.63 22.27 -5.78
CA PHE A 212 -13.90 21.12 -4.91
C PHE A 212 -15.18 21.22 -4.08
N ASN A 213 -15.89 22.36 -4.10
CA ASN A 213 -17.06 22.62 -3.25
C ASN A 213 -18.30 21.79 -3.59
N ILE A 214 -18.27 20.98 -4.65
CA ILE A 214 -19.37 20.06 -5.01
C ILE A 214 -19.26 18.72 -4.28
N ILE A 215 -18.09 18.40 -3.75
CA ILE A 215 -17.85 17.16 -3.03
C ILE A 215 -18.39 17.29 -1.61
N THR A 216 -19.37 16.46 -1.28
CA THR A 216 -20.01 16.50 0.04
C THR A 216 -19.29 15.60 1.03
N GLU A 217 -18.90 14.42 0.61
CA GLU A 217 -18.24 13.42 1.45
C GLU A 217 -17.09 12.74 0.71
N ASP A 218 -16.14 12.25 1.49
CA ASP A 218 -14.97 11.52 1.08
C ASP A 218 -15.01 10.14 1.73
N TYR A 219 -14.92 9.09 0.92
CA TYR A 219 -15.05 7.72 1.34
C TYR A 219 -13.78 6.92 1.03
N CYS A 220 -13.12 6.45 2.08
CA CYS A 220 -11.97 5.55 1.91
C CYS A 220 -12.44 4.10 1.80
N LEU A 221 -12.18 3.45 0.67
CA LEU A 221 -12.49 2.02 0.49
C LEU A 221 -11.55 1.18 1.35
N ARG A 222 -12.09 0.54 2.39
CA ARG A 222 -11.33 -0.26 3.35
C ARG A 222 -10.76 -1.55 2.75
N ASN A 223 -9.73 -2.09 3.39
CA ASN A 223 -9.24 -3.44 3.14
C ASN A 223 -10.27 -4.51 3.59
N PHE A 224 -10.03 -5.76 3.24
CA PHE A 224 -10.81 -6.89 3.74
C PHE A 224 -10.64 -7.06 5.26
N THR A 225 -11.71 -7.50 5.94
CA THR A 225 -11.63 -7.95 7.33
C THR A 225 -11.06 -9.38 7.40
N ALA A 226 -10.78 -9.87 8.61
CA ALA A 226 -10.31 -11.24 8.80
C ALA A 226 -11.37 -12.26 8.35
N GLU A 227 -12.65 -11.96 8.63
CA GLU A 227 -13.79 -12.79 8.23
C GLU A 227 -13.97 -12.81 6.71
N GLU A 228 -13.76 -11.66 6.04
CA GLU A 228 -13.82 -11.58 4.58
C GLU A 228 -12.67 -12.36 3.93
N VAL A 229 -11.45 -12.32 4.48
CA VAL A 229 -10.34 -13.14 3.99
C VAL A 229 -10.64 -14.63 4.17
N ALA A 230 -11.15 -15.03 5.33
CA ALA A 230 -11.55 -16.41 5.58
C ALA A 230 -12.66 -16.86 4.60
N SER A 231 -13.68 -16.03 4.40
CA SER A 231 -14.77 -16.31 3.46
C SER A 231 -14.28 -16.41 2.00
N LEU A 232 -13.31 -15.57 1.60
CA LEU A 232 -12.71 -15.63 0.26
C LEU A 232 -12.01 -16.98 0.03
N TYR A 233 -11.26 -17.46 1.02
CA TYR A 233 -10.53 -18.73 0.91
C TYR A 233 -11.48 -19.94 1.03
N GLU A 234 -12.57 -19.80 1.78
CA GLU A 234 -13.60 -20.84 1.87
C GLU A 234 -14.28 -21.11 0.53
N GLN A 235 -14.50 -20.07 -0.32
CA GLN A 235 -15.02 -20.27 -1.67
C GLN A 235 -14.15 -21.24 -2.50
N HIS A 236 -12.82 -21.21 -2.31
CA HIS A 236 -11.92 -22.17 -2.95
C HIS A 236 -12.08 -23.58 -2.36
N THR A 237 -12.17 -23.66 -1.03
CA THR A 237 -12.41 -24.93 -0.34
C THR A 237 -13.71 -25.59 -0.80
N GLU A 238 -14.79 -24.81 -0.89
CA GLU A 238 -16.10 -25.28 -1.37
C GLU A 238 -16.06 -25.75 -2.83
N ALA A 239 -15.29 -25.05 -3.68
CA ALA A 239 -15.20 -25.34 -5.10
C ALA A 239 -14.31 -26.56 -5.43
N THR A 240 -13.22 -26.77 -4.68
CA THR A 240 -12.16 -27.75 -5.03
C THR A 240 -11.98 -28.87 -4.01
N GLY A 241 -12.47 -28.66 -2.77
CA GLY A 241 -12.18 -29.55 -1.63
C GLY A 241 -10.83 -29.29 -0.95
N GLN A 242 -9.98 -28.41 -1.48
CA GLN A 242 -8.71 -28.05 -0.85
C GLN A 242 -8.93 -27.11 0.33
N VAL A 243 -8.55 -27.54 1.52
CA VAL A 243 -8.76 -26.79 2.76
C VAL A 243 -7.61 -25.80 2.98
N PHE A 244 -7.95 -24.52 3.20
CA PHE A 244 -7.06 -23.59 3.87
C PHE A 244 -7.22 -23.77 5.38
N GLU A 245 -6.18 -24.21 6.08
CA GLU A 245 -6.22 -24.32 7.54
C GLU A 245 -6.51 -22.96 8.19
N ASP A 246 -7.11 -22.95 9.38
CA ASP A 246 -7.44 -21.70 10.07
C ASP A 246 -6.20 -20.89 10.41
N GLU A 247 -5.10 -21.54 10.75
CA GLU A 247 -3.80 -20.91 10.94
C GLU A 247 -3.29 -20.26 9.65
N ALA A 248 -3.52 -20.86 8.49
CA ALA A 248 -3.15 -20.28 7.18
C ALA A 248 -3.99 -19.03 6.87
N LYS A 249 -5.31 -19.07 7.10
CA LYS A 249 -6.23 -17.92 6.93
C LYS A 249 -5.80 -16.77 7.85
N ASN A 250 -5.52 -17.06 9.11
CA ASN A 250 -5.07 -16.08 10.11
C ASN A 250 -3.71 -15.47 9.74
N GLU A 251 -2.76 -16.29 9.30
CA GLU A 251 -1.43 -15.82 8.88
C GLU A 251 -1.51 -14.94 7.62
N ALA A 252 -2.32 -15.32 6.63
CA ALA A 252 -2.55 -14.51 5.44
C ALA A 252 -3.14 -13.14 5.81
N TYR A 253 -4.15 -13.08 6.69
CA TYR A 253 -4.68 -11.82 7.18
C TYR A 253 -3.64 -11.00 7.96
N ARG A 254 -2.89 -11.63 8.86
CA ARG A 254 -1.83 -10.98 9.64
C ARG A 254 -0.78 -10.32 8.73
N LEU A 255 -0.33 -11.03 7.71
CA LEU A 255 0.71 -10.56 6.78
C LEU A 255 0.24 -9.46 5.85
N THR A 256 -1.02 -9.50 5.42
CA THR A 256 -1.58 -8.59 4.41
C THR A 256 -2.36 -7.43 5.00
N SER A 257 -2.80 -7.52 6.26
CA SER A 257 -3.82 -6.63 6.86
C SER A 257 -5.05 -6.49 5.94
N GLY A 258 -5.42 -7.58 5.26
CA GLY A 258 -6.57 -7.63 4.37
C GLY A 258 -6.42 -6.85 3.05
N GLN A 259 -5.21 -6.43 2.65
CA GLN A 259 -5.02 -5.75 1.37
C GLN A 259 -5.40 -6.69 0.22
N PRO A 260 -6.41 -6.34 -0.62
CA PRO A 260 -7.06 -7.29 -1.52
C PRO A 260 -6.12 -7.99 -2.50
N TRP A 261 -5.19 -7.25 -3.10
CA TRP A 261 -4.24 -7.85 -4.03
C TRP A 261 -3.30 -8.85 -3.34
N LEU A 262 -2.76 -8.49 -2.16
CA LEU A 262 -1.88 -9.37 -1.40
C LEU A 262 -2.59 -10.63 -0.93
N VAL A 263 -3.86 -10.52 -0.50
CA VAL A 263 -4.69 -11.66 -0.10
C VAL A 263 -4.85 -12.63 -1.26
N ASN A 264 -5.22 -12.13 -2.44
CA ASN A 264 -5.35 -12.96 -3.64
C ASN A 264 -4.01 -13.52 -4.11
N ALA A 265 -2.93 -12.73 -4.06
CA ALA A 265 -1.60 -13.16 -4.48
C ALA A 265 -1.05 -14.30 -3.62
N ILE A 266 -1.23 -14.23 -2.29
CA ILE A 266 -0.85 -15.32 -1.38
C ILE A 266 -1.63 -16.60 -1.72
N ALA A 267 -2.97 -16.50 -1.83
CA ALA A 267 -3.79 -17.67 -2.13
C ALA A 267 -3.43 -18.29 -3.48
N ARG A 268 -3.25 -17.46 -4.50
CA ARG A 268 -2.83 -17.91 -5.82
C ARG A 268 -1.47 -18.61 -5.79
N GLU A 269 -0.49 -18.05 -5.09
CA GLU A 269 0.84 -18.65 -4.97
C GLU A 269 0.77 -19.99 -4.26
N CYS A 270 -0.01 -20.12 -3.18
CA CYS A 270 -0.23 -21.38 -2.49
C CYS A 270 -0.87 -22.42 -3.40
N VAL A 271 -1.99 -22.10 -4.05
CA VAL A 271 -2.74 -23.06 -4.87
C VAL A 271 -1.99 -23.46 -6.14
N GLU A 272 -1.54 -22.44 -6.93
CA GLU A 272 -1.02 -22.69 -8.28
C GLU A 272 0.46 -23.07 -8.29
N LYS A 273 1.28 -22.53 -7.37
CA LYS A 273 2.74 -22.69 -7.42
C LYS A 273 3.29 -23.65 -6.39
N ILE A 274 2.81 -23.57 -5.15
CA ILE A 274 3.31 -24.43 -4.07
C ILE A 274 2.66 -25.81 -4.19
N HIS A 275 1.35 -25.84 -4.30
CA HIS A 275 0.60 -27.10 -4.41
C HIS A 275 0.40 -27.61 -5.85
N ASP A 276 0.68 -26.80 -6.86
CA ASP A 276 0.54 -27.18 -8.28
C ASP A 276 -0.82 -27.86 -8.57
N PHE A 277 -1.92 -27.21 -8.07
CA PHE A 277 -3.31 -27.68 -8.17
C PHE A 277 -3.57 -29.05 -7.53
N ARG A 278 -2.75 -29.51 -6.58
CA ARG A 278 -2.96 -30.75 -5.82
C ARG A 278 -3.94 -30.54 -4.69
N TYR A 279 -5.24 -30.54 -4.99
CA TYR A 279 -6.32 -30.18 -4.07
C TYR A 279 -6.51 -31.12 -2.87
N GLY A 280 -5.88 -32.30 -2.85
CA GLY A 280 -5.91 -33.23 -1.73
C GLY A 280 -5.01 -32.87 -0.54
N GLU A 281 -4.13 -31.88 -0.69
CA GLU A 281 -3.21 -31.41 0.35
C GLU A 281 -3.71 -30.09 0.94
N PRO A 282 -3.84 -29.96 2.27
CA PRO A 282 -4.28 -28.70 2.88
C PRO A 282 -3.22 -27.62 2.74
N ILE A 283 -3.64 -26.37 2.64
CA ILE A 283 -2.76 -25.21 2.64
C ILE A 283 -2.51 -24.78 4.08
N THR A 284 -1.25 -24.76 4.48
CA THR A 284 -0.79 -24.50 5.84
C THR A 284 -0.27 -23.06 6.01
N ALA A 285 -0.07 -22.62 7.26
CA ALA A 285 0.60 -21.36 7.56
C ALA A 285 2.04 -21.28 7.02
N ALA A 286 2.73 -22.44 6.93
CA ALA A 286 4.07 -22.51 6.34
C ALA A 286 4.05 -22.23 4.83
N ASP A 287 3.02 -22.68 4.11
CA ASP A 287 2.84 -22.37 2.69
C ASP A 287 2.60 -20.88 2.46
N VAL A 288 1.80 -20.25 3.34
CA VAL A 288 1.57 -18.80 3.32
C VAL A 288 2.88 -18.01 3.51
N ASP A 289 3.76 -18.46 4.40
CA ASP A 289 5.08 -17.84 4.59
C ASP A 289 5.98 -18.00 3.36
N VAL A 290 5.97 -19.17 2.72
CA VAL A 290 6.71 -19.40 1.45
C VAL A 290 6.14 -18.53 0.34
N ALA A 291 4.83 -18.45 0.21
CA ALA A 291 4.14 -17.59 -0.76
C ALA A 291 4.53 -16.11 -0.58
N LYS A 292 4.54 -15.60 0.66
CA LYS A 292 4.99 -14.24 0.98
C LYS A 292 6.43 -13.98 0.47
N GLU A 293 7.37 -14.89 0.77
CA GLU A 293 8.76 -14.73 0.31
C GLU A 293 8.86 -14.72 -1.22
N THR A 294 8.10 -15.57 -1.89
CA THR A 294 8.06 -15.63 -3.35
C THR A 294 7.54 -14.32 -3.94
N ILE A 295 6.44 -13.78 -3.41
CA ILE A 295 5.84 -12.51 -3.85
C ILE A 295 6.84 -11.35 -3.68
N ILE A 296 7.52 -11.27 -2.54
CA ILE A 296 8.50 -10.21 -2.28
C ILE A 296 9.70 -10.31 -3.23
N ARG A 297 10.19 -11.53 -3.50
CA ARG A 297 11.35 -11.76 -4.40
C ARG A 297 11.02 -11.57 -5.87
N ALA A 298 9.84 -11.99 -6.30
CA ALA A 298 9.41 -11.91 -7.69
C ALA A 298 9.21 -10.47 -8.18
N ARG A 299 9.07 -9.50 -7.26
CA ARG A 299 8.85 -8.08 -7.57
C ARG A 299 7.75 -7.89 -8.61
N GLY A 300 6.59 -8.53 -8.41
CA GLY A 300 5.44 -8.33 -9.30
C GLY A 300 5.04 -6.85 -9.41
N THR A 301 4.20 -6.52 -10.38
CA THR A 301 3.80 -5.12 -10.70
C THR A 301 3.35 -4.30 -9.49
N HIS A 302 2.75 -4.94 -8.48
CA HIS A 302 2.35 -4.27 -7.24
C HIS A 302 3.56 -3.85 -6.40
N VAL A 303 4.49 -4.76 -6.18
CA VAL A 303 5.72 -4.53 -5.40
C VAL A 303 6.61 -3.50 -6.10
N ASP A 304 6.77 -3.62 -7.42
CA ASP A 304 7.54 -2.65 -8.22
C ASP A 304 6.92 -1.24 -8.16
N SER A 305 5.59 -1.13 -8.27
CA SER A 305 4.90 0.14 -8.13
C SER A 305 5.12 0.79 -6.77
N LEU A 306 5.15 0.00 -5.70
CA LEU A 306 5.43 0.45 -4.34
C LEU A 306 6.88 0.93 -4.23
N MET A 307 7.84 0.18 -4.78
CA MET A 307 9.25 0.54 -4.79
C MET A 307 9.52 1.83 -5.58
N GLU A 308 8.82 2.06 -6.70
CA GLU A 308 8.92 3.31 -7.44
C GLU A 308 8.48 4.52 -6.60
N ARG A 309 7.43 4.36 -5.77
CA ARG A 309 7.00 5.42 -4.85
C ARG A 309 8.05 5.72 -3.77
N LEU A 310 8.79 4.71 -3.31
CA LEU A 310 9.88 4.91 -2.34
C LEU A 310 11.06 5.71 -2.92
N LYS A 311 11.18 5.87 -4.23
CA LYS A 311 12.17 6.75 -4.87
C LYS A 311 11.81 8.24 -4.73
N GLU A 312 10.54 8.57 -4.50
CA GLU A 312 10.09 9.95 -4.30
C GLU A 312 10.63 10.48 -2.96
N GLU A 313 11.39 11.58 -2.99
CA GLU A 313 12.00 12.20 -1.81
C GLU A 313 10.97 12.47 -0.69
N ARG A 314 9.79 12.99 -1.05
CA ARG A 314 8.71 13.26 -0.09
C ARG A 314 8.15 12.00 0.58
N VAL A 315 8.18 10.85 -0.10
CA VAL A 315 7.76 9.56 0.46
C VAL A 315 8.83 9.04 1.41
N ARG A 316 10.09 9.07 0.99
CA ARG A 316 11.23 8.63 1.82
C ARG A 316 11.31 9.41 3.12
N ARG A 317 11.18 10.73 3.06
CA ARG A 317 11.21 11.63 4.23
C ARG A 317 10.19 11.26 5.31
N VAL A 318 9.05 10.67 4.93
CA VAL A 318 8.01 10.19 5.86
C VAL A 318 8.23 8.74 6.25
N VAL A 319 8.48 7.87 5.27
CA VAL A 319 8.52 6.42 5.49
C VAL A 319 9.77 5.99 6.27
N GLU A 320 10.94 6.54 5.96
CA GLU A 320 12.18 6.19 6.64
C GLU A 320 12.11 6.39 8.16
N PRO A 321 11.73 7.56 8.71
CA PRO A 321 11.61 7.73 10.16
C PRO A 321 10.64 6.75 10.83
N VAL A 322 9.49 6.49 10.19
CA VAL A 322 8.48 5.58 10.73
C VAL A 322 9.01 4.14 10.82
N ILE A 323 9.65 3.67 9.75
CA ILE A 323 10.27 2.33 9.74
C ILE A 323 11.36 2.20 10.80
N LEU A 324 12.02 3.30 11.13
CA LEU A 324 13.11 3.36 12.08
C LEU A 324 12.63 3.56 13.54
N GLY A 325 11.32 3.46 13.80
CA GLY A 325 10.73 3.57 15.13
C GLY A 325 10.77 4.98 15.71
N ARG A 326 10.94 6.02 14.90
CA ARG A 326 10.87 7.40 15.37
C ARG A 326 9.42 7.86 15.41
N GLU A 327 8.92 8.07 16.61
CA GLU A 327 7.70 8.83 16.81
C GLU A 327 7.93 10.29 16.39
N ARG A 328 7.43 10.66 15.23
CA ARG A 328 7.06 12.05 15.02
C ARG A 328 5.56 12.14 15.23
N GLY A 329 5.16 12.94 16.19
CA GLY A 329 3.81 13.47 16.19
C GLY A 329 3.57 14.06 14.80
N ALA A 330 2.73 13.42 13.99
CA ALA A 330 2.35 13.94 12.70
C ALA A 330 1.70 15.30 12.97
N ALA A 331 2.32 16.36 12.48
CA ALA A 331 1.59 17.62 12.37
C ALA A 331 0.42 17.32 11.44
N ALA A 332 -0.82 17.43 11.93
CA ALA A 332 -2.05 17.03 11.23
C ALA A 332 -2.26 17.69 9.87
N ASN A 333 -1.39 18.61 9.49
CA ASN A 333 -1.42 19.41 8.26
C ASN A 333 -0.27 19.13 7.29
N ASP A 334 0.57 18.12 7.53
CA ASP A 334 1.65 17.80 6.60
C ASP A 334 1.11 16.96 5.42
N GLU A 335 1.14 17.53 4.23
CA GLU A 335 0.65 16.91 3.00
C GLU A 335 1.42 15.64 2.62
N ASP A 336 2.70 15.55 2.97
CA ASP A 336 3.48 14.35 2.67
C ASP A 336 3.04 13.16 3.51
N TYR A 337 2.62 13.38 4.77
CA TYR A 337 2.05 12.32 5.60
C TYR A 337 0.74 11.78 5.03
N ARG A 338 -0.17 12.68 4.63
CA ARG A 338 -1.43 12.28 3.98
C ARG A 338 -1.16 11.52 2.69
N TYR A 339 -0.26 12.05 1.87
CA TYR A 339 0.13 11.41 0.63
C TYR A 339 0.61 9.96 0.83
N VAL A 340 1.43 9.70 1.82
CA VAL A 340 1.96 8.36 2.11
C VAL A 340 0.87 7.43 2.66
N ILE A 341 -0.08 7.95 3.43
CA ILE A 341 -1.26 7.21 3.89
C ILE A 341 -2.16 6.85 2.70
N ASP A 342 -2.47 7.80 1.82
CA ASP A 342 -3.29 7.58 0.61
C ASP A 342 -2.67 6.58 -0.36
N LEU A 343 -1.34 6.58 -0.48
CA LEU A 343 -0.62 5.54 -1.21
C LEU A 343 -0.79 4.15 -0.58
N GLY A 344 -1.27 4.07 0.67
CA GLY A 344 -1.42 2.83 1.42
C GLY A 344 -0.11 2.24 1.94
N LEU A 345 0.99 3.02 1.94
CA LEU A 345 2.29 2.60 2.47
C LEU A 345 2.29 2.56 3.99
N LEU A 346 1.75 3.60 4.60
CA LEU A 346 1.57 3.74 6.03
C LEU A 346 0.08 3.84 6.39
N LYS A 347 -0.24 3.56 7.64
CA LYS A 347 -1.54 3.81 8.24
C LYS A 347 -1.36 4.48 9.59
N ASP A 348 -2.34 5.29 9.97
CA ASP A 348 -2.48 5.86 11.31
C ASP A 348 -3.72 5.22 11.98
N ASP A 349 -3.52 4.55 13.10
CA ASP A 349 -4.60 3.95 13.88
C ASP A 349 -4.83 4.66 15.23
N GLY A 350 -4.35 5.89 15.34
CA GLY A 350 -4.42 6.70 16.56
C GLY A 350 -3.28 6.43 17.55
N SER A 351 -2.44 5.42 17.29
CA SER A 351 -1.21 5.17 18.06
C SER A 351 0.05 5.73 17.38
N GLY A 352 -0.12 6.36 16.20
CA GLY A 352 0.95 6.87 15.37
C GLY A 352 1.06 6.16 14.02
N LEU A 353 1.93 6.70 13.16
CA LEU A 353 2.16 6.13 11.84
C LEU A 353 2.93 4.82 11.90
N ARG A 354 2.46 3.84 11.14
CA ARG A 354 3.12 2.54 10.98
C ARG A 354 2.91 1.98 9.57
N PRO A 355 3.74 1.04 9.10
CA PRO A 355 3.50 0.36 7.84
C PRO A 355 2.12 -0.27 7.79
N SER A 356 1.49 -0.22 6.61
CA SER A 356 0.11 -0.69 6.45
C SER A 356 -0.04 -2.19 6.70
N ASN A 357 1.01 -2.97 6.42
CA ASN A 357 1.06 -4.40 6.70
C ASN A 357 2.51 -4.91 6.80
N PRO A 358 2.74 -6.11 7.38
CA PRO A 358 4.06 -6.72 7.51
C PRO A 358 4.81 -6.95 6.20
N ILE A 359 4.11 -7.26 5.09
CA ILE A 359 4.74 -7.44 3.78
C ILE A 359 5.35 -6.12 3.30
N TYR A 360 4.64 -5.00 3.45
CA TYR A 360 5.18 -3.68 3.09
C TYR A 360 6.34 -3.28 4.00
N THR A 361 6.27 -3.60 5.28
CA THR A 361 7.42 -3.41 6.20
C THR A 361 8.67 -4.09 5.63
N GLU A 362 8.55 -5.36 5.25
CA GLU A 362 9.66 -6.13 4.72
C GLU A 362 10.18 -5.57 3.38
N ILE A 363 9.29 -5.20 2.46
CA ILE A 363 9.66 -4.60 1.17
C ILE A 363 10.40 -3.27 1.36
N ILE A 364 9.87 -2.39 2.20
CA ILE A 364 10.47 -1.08 2.47
C ILE A 364 11.86 -1.25 3.08
N LEU A 365 12.01 -2.17 4.03
CA LEU A 365 13.29 -2.44 4.66
C LEU A 365 14.32 -3.01 3.68
N ARG A 366 13.92 -3.95 2.82
CA ARG A 366 14.82 -4.48 1.77
C ARG A 366 15.21 -3.39 0.77
N TYR A 367 14.30 -2.49 0.45
CA TYR A 367 14.59 -1.36 -0.43
C TYR A 367 15.58 -0.39 0.21
N LEU A 368 15.31 0.08 1.43
CA LEU A 368 16.17 1.03 2.14
C LEU A 368 17.56 0.45 2.47
N SER A 369 17.66 -0.87 2.65
CA SER A 369 18.92 -1.55 2.92
C SER A 369 19.72 -1.90 1.64
N HIS A 370 19.13 -1.72 0.45
CA HIS A 370 19.75 -2.17 -0.80
C HIS A 370 21.06 -1.44 -1.10
N ASP A 371 21.12 -0.13 -0.90
CA ASP A 371 22.34 0.67 -1.13
C ASP A 371 23.42 0.27 -0.13
N GLN A 372 23.06 0.00 1.11
CA GLN A 372 23.95 -0.54 2.14
C GLN A 372 24.49 -1.94 1.76
N GLN A 373 23.64 -2.80 1.18
CA GLN A 373 24.06 -4.12 0.72
C GLN A 373 25.06 -4.06 -0.45
N GLN A 374 25.04 -3.02 -1.28
CA GLN A 374 26.02 -2.84 -2.36
C GLN A 374 27.43 -2.58 -1.82
N ILE A 375 27.55 -1.87 -0.70
CA ILE A 375 28.83 -1.60 -0.02
C ILE A 375 29.44 -2.93 0.47
N PHE A 376 28.62 -3.88 0.90
CA PHE A 376 29.06 -5.19 1.39
C PHE A 376 29.47 -6.21 0.31
N LYS A 377 29.20 -5.97 -0.97
CA LYS A 377 29.42 -6.97 -2.04
C LYS A 377 30.86 -7.23 -2.42
N THR A 378 31.82 -6.42 -1.94
CA THR A 378 33.13 -6.33 -2.60
C THR A 378 34.18 -7.34 -2.17
N ASP A 379 34.13 -7.99 -0.98
CA ASP A 379 35.37 -8.58 -0.45
C ASP A 379 35.39 -10.02 0.04
N TYR A 380 34.29 -10.82 -0.06
CA TYR A 380 34.33 -12.19 0.52
C TYR A 380 33.90 -13.30 -0.46
N PRO A 381 34.84 -14.10 -0.95
CA PRO A 381 34.55 -15.21 -1.88
C PRO A 381 33.91 -16.45 -1.23
N SER A 382 33.94 -16.57 0.10
CA SER A 382 33.36 -17.72 0.83
C SER A 382 32.55 -17.25 2.06
N PRO A 383 31.40 -17.88 2.36
CA PRO A 383 30.61 -17.52 3.53
C PRO A 383 31.27 -18.01 4.83
N PHE A 384 32.17 -17.23 5.41
CA PHE A 384 32.87 -17.53 6.67
C PHE A 384 31.93 -17.67 7.88
N TRP A 385 30.70 -17.17 7.73
CA TRP A 385 29.65 -17.23 8.77
C TRP A 385 28.87 -18.54 8.82
N LEU A 386 29.17 -19.50 7.94
CA LEU A 386 28.54 -20.82 7.95
C LEU A 386 29.53 -21.88 8.45
N ARG A 387 29.11 -22.64 9.45
CA ARG A 387 29.82 -23.85 9.88
C ARG A 387 29.62 -24.99 8.88
N ALA A 388 30.40 -26.03 8.97
CA ALA A 388 30.33 -27.19 8.10
C ALA A 388 28.95 -27.89 8.11
N ASP A 389 28.23 -27.81 9.23
CA ASP A 389 26.85 -28.32 9.37
C ASP A 389 25.79 -27.39 8.82
N GLY A 390 26.19 -26.25 8.25
CA GLY A 390 25.31 -25.22 7.70
C GLY A 390 24.64 -24.32 8.74
N SER A 391 24.99 -24.41 10.02
CA SER A 391 24.59 -23.47 11.06
C SER A 391 25.35 -22.16 10.95
N LEU A 392 24.78 -21.07 11.50
CA LEU A 392 25.49 -19.79 11.60
C LEU A 392 26.57 -19.85 12.68
N ASP A 393 27.75 -19.39 12.34
CA ASP A 393 28.79 -19.05 13.30
C ASP A 393 28.56 -17.61 13.80
N MET A 394 27.62 -17.46 14.72
CA MET A 394 27.23 -16.16 15.25
C MET A 394 28.38 -15.38 15.90
N PRO A 395 29.28 -16.01 16.69
CA PRO A 395 30.45 -15.29 17.20
C PRO A 395 31.31 -14.68 16.10
N SER A 396 31.66 -15.44 15.06
CA SER A 396 32.44 -14.94 13.91
C SER A 396 31.68 -13.85 13.15
N LEU A 397 30.36 -14.03 12.98
CA LEU A 397 29.49 -13.07 12.32
C LEU A 397 29.43 -11.71 13.08
N MET A 398 29.29 -11.76 14.40
CA MET A 398 29.26 -10.56 15.21
C MET A 398 30.61 -9.85 15.29
N ALA A 399 31.72 -10.60 15.38
CA ALA A 399 33.07 -10.05 15.35
C ALA A 399 33.35 -9.32 14.03
N GLU A 400 32.92 -9.90 12.91
CA GLU A 400 33.05 -9.26 11.59
C GLU A 400 32.16 -8.02 11.47
N PHE A 401 30.94 -8.07 12.02
CA PHE A 401 30.07 -6.91 12.09
C PHE A 401 30.68 -5.78 12.95
N GLN A 402 31.35 -6.10 14.07
CA GLN A 402 32.08 -5.10 14.88
C GLN A 402 33.18 -4.42 14.06
N ARG A 403 33.95 -5.19 13.28
CA ARG A 403 35.00 -4.64 12.40
C ARG A 403 34.39 -3.71 11.35
N PHE A 404 33.36 -4.18 10.66
CA PHE A 404 32.64 -3.40 9.68
C PHE A 404 32.05 -2.11 10.28
N TRP A 405 31.42 -2.19 11.44
CA TRP A 405 30.82 -1.05 12.13
C TRP A 405 31.89 0.01 12.47
N ARG A 406 33.05 -0.40 12.94
CA ARG A 406 34.18 0.48 13.22
C ARG A 406 34.64 1.22 11.96
N GLU A 407 34.75 0.53 10.84
CA GLU A 407 35.29 1.09 9.59
C GLU A 407 34.32 2.05 8.88
N ASN A 408 33.01 1.84 9.03
CA ASN A 408 32.02 2.50 8.18
C ASN A 408 31.04 3.42 8.92
N SER A 409 30.88 3.28 10.25
CA SER A 409 29.83 3.99 11.00
C SER A 409 29.95 5.52 11.03
N GLU A 410 31.14 6.08 10.77
CA GLU A 410 31.34 7.53 10.75
C GLU A 410 30.92 8.17 9.42
N THR A 411 31.18 7.50 8.30
CA THR A 411 30.83 7.96 6.95
C THR A 411 29.30 8.00 6.76
N ASP A 412 28.59 7.03 7.28
CA ASP A 412 27.15 6.92 7.14
C ASP A 412 26.35 7.95 7.97
N ARG A 413 26.94 8.46 9.05
CA ARG A 413 26.29 9.47 9.92
C ARG A 413 26.15 10.85 9.27
N GLU A 414 27.07 11.23 8.39
CA GLU A 414 27.03 12.51 7.69
C GLU A 414 26.01 12.51 6.54
N VAL A 415 25.85 11.36 5.87
CA VAL A 415 24.99 11.22 4.70
C VAL A 415 23.51 11.14 5.06
N TYR A 416 23.16 10.51 6.18
CA TYR A 416 21.74 10.18 6.47
C TYR A 416 21.10 10.93 7.63
N GLY A 417 21.82 11.72 8.42
CA GLY A 417 21.27 12.55 9.52
C GLY A 417 20.54 11.78 10.65
N TYR A 418 20.58 10.45 10.65
CA TYR A 418 19.75 9.57 11.50
C TYR A 418 20.56 8.88 12.59
N LYS A 419 20.59 9.45 13.79
CA LYS A 419 21.45 8.98 14.88
C LYS A 419 21.03 7.68 15.58
N GLU A 420 19.74 7.31 15.60
CA GLU A 420 19.23 6.22 16.44
C GLU A 420 18.90 4.93 15.72
N ALA A 421 18.43 5.04 14.50
CA ALA A 421 17.91 3.91 13.76
C ALA A 421 18.91 3.34 12.75
N MET A 422 19.96 4.09 12.42
CA MET A 422 21.03 3.66 11.54
C MET A 422 21.68 2.34 11.99
N PRO A 423 22.05 2.15 13.27
CA PRO A 423 22.63 0.91 13.73
C PRO A 423 21.76 -0.32 13.47
N HIS A 424 20.45 -0.19 13.69
CA HIS A 424 19.48 -1.26 13.45
C HIS A 424 19.38 -1.60 11.96
N LEU A 425 19.32 -0.60 11.09
CA LEU A 425 19.26 -0.80 9.63
C LEU A 425 20.52 -1.47 9.10
N VAL A 426 21.67 -0.98 9.51
CA VAL A 426 22.96 -1.51 9.06
C VAL A 426 23.13 -2.97 9.50
N LEU A 427 22.81 -3.30 10.76
CA LEU A 427 22.84 -4.69 11.22
C LEU A 427 21.84 -5.57 10.46
N CYS A 428 20.64 -5.05 10.19
CA CYS A 428 19.66 -5.80 9.40
C CYS A 428 20.08 -6.01 7.96
N ALA A 429 20.66 -4.99 7.31
CA ALA A 429 21.21 -5.12 5.97
C ALA A 429 22.36 -6.14 5.92
N TYR A 430 23.19 -6.12 6.94
CA TYR A 430 24.29 -7.06 7.11
C TYR A 430 23.77 -8.50 7.27
N LEU A 431 22.81 -8.72 8.18
CA LEU A 431 22.19 -10.02 8.40
C LEU A 431 21.38 -10.51 7.19
N GLN A 432 20.74 -9.62 6.44
CA GLN A 432 20.02 -9.97 5.21
C GLN A 432 20.94 -10.61 4.17
N ARG A 433 22.18 -10.15 4.08
CA ARG A 433 23.19 -10.78 3.23
C ARG A 433 23.46 -12.24 3.62
N VAL A 434 23.49 -12.51 4.93
CA VAL A 434 23.73 -13.87 5.47
C VAL A 434 22.60 -14.82 5.09
N VAL A 435 21.35 -14.35 5.13
CA VAL A 435 20.16 -15.18 4.86
C VAL A 435 19.75 -15.23 3.39
N ASN A 436 20.35 -14.44 2.50
CA ASN A 436 20.05 -14.47 1.06
C ASN A 436 20.31 -15.85 0.40
N GLY A 437 21.03 -16.74 1.08
CA GLY A 437 21.26 -18.14 0.68
C GLY A 437 20.17 -19.15 1.07
N GLY A 438 19.00 -18.68 1.58
CA GLY A 438 17.90 -19.58 1.96
C GLY A 438 17.44 -19.45 3.41
N GLY A 439 17.80 -18.35 4.10
CA GLY A 439 17.33 -18.04 5.44
C GLY A 439 16.25 -16.94 5.45
N ARG A 440 15.76 -16.63 6.65
CA ARG A 440 14.72 -15.62 6.93
C ARG A 440 15.13 -14.76 8.12
N ILE A 441 14.80 -13.47 8.07
CA ILE A 441 14.86 -12.57 9.23
C ILE A 441 13.43 -12.16 9.58
N SER A 442 12.99 -12.51 10.78
CA SER A 442 11.75 -12.00 11.37
C SER A 442 12.09 -10.84 12.29
N ARG A 443 11.38 -9.72 12.13
CA ARG A 443 11.56 -8.51 12.94
C ARG A 443 10.37 -8.32 13.84
N GLU A 444 10.60 -7.68 14.99
CA GLU A 444 9.54 -7.39 15.96
C GLU A 444 8.62 -8.58 16.21
N MET A 445 9.23 -9.77 16.35
CA MET A 445 8.49 -11.00 16.59
C MET A 445 7.73 -10.89 17.91
N ALA A 446 6.40 -10.93 17.86
CA ALA A 446 5.56 -10.89 19.05
C ALA A 446 5.78 -12.14 19.92
N LEU A 447 6.21 -11.95 21.14
CA LEU A 447 6.45 -13.01 22.13
C LEU A 447 5.72 -12.64 23.44
N GLY A 448 4.49 -13.08 23.58
CA GLY A 448 3.62 -12.73 24.70
C GLY A 448 3.29 -11.23 24.74
N SER A 449 3.61 -10.54 25.85
CA SER A 449 3.37 -9.10 26.02
C SER A 449 4.48 -8.21 25.45
N GLY A 450 5.54 -8.78 24.85
CA GLY A 450 6.67 -8.05 24.32
C GLY A 450 7.02 -8.47 22.88
N ARG A 451 8.05 -7.84 22.32
CA ARG A 451 8.54 -8.12 20.97
C ARG A 451 10.04 -8.27 20.99
N LEU A 452 10.54 -9.32 20.32
CA LEU A 452 11.95 -9.53 20.03
C LEU A 452 12.33 -8.72 18.79
N ASP A 453 13.41 -7.98 18.84
CA ASP A 453 13.83 -7.10 17.74
C ASP A 453 14.11 -7.88 16.45
N LEU A 454 14.91 -8.95 16.53
CA LEU A 454 15.29 -9.76 15.36
C LEU A 454 15.34 -11.25 15.69
N CYS A 455 14.83 -12.08 14.79
CA CYS A 455 15.07 -13.53 14.78
C CYS A 455 15.55 -13.94 13.40
N VAL A 456 16.79 -14.43 13.33
CA VAL A 456 17.36 -15.00 12.11
C VAL A 456 17.05 -16.49 12.09
N GLU A 457 16.48 -16.97 11.00
CA GLU A 457 16.18 -18.38 10.78
C GLU A 457 16.95 -18.86 9.56
N LEU A 458 17.75 -19.89 9.73
CA LEU A 458 18.53 -20.50 8.65
C LEU A 458 18.56 -22.01 8.83
N LYS A 459 18.15 -22.74 7.79
CA LYS A 459 18.11 -24.23 7.78
C LYS A 459 17.41 -24.82 9.02
N GLY A 460 16.28 -24.22 9.41
CA GLY A 460 15.46 -24.66 10.55
C GLY A 460 16.03 -24.31 11.93
N ARG A 461 17.14 -23.59 12.02
CA ARG A 461 17.70 -23.08 13.29
C ARG A 461 17.37 -21.62 13.46
N ARG A 462 17.08 -21.21 14.69
CA ARG A 462 16.73 -19.83 15.07
C ARG A 462 17.85 -19.19 15.89
N TYR A 463 18.11 -17.93 15.60
CA TYR A 463 19.10 -17.10 16.29
C TYR A 463 18.41 -15.78 16.69
N ALA A 464 18.24 -15.57 17.97
CA ALA A 464 17.56 -14.40 18.52
C ALA A 464 18.56 -13.26 18.78
N LEU A 465 18.18 -12.03 18.36
CA LEU A 465 18.94 -10.82 18.63
C LEU A 465 18.03 -9.75 19.22
N GLU A 466 18.48 -9.13 20.31
CA GLU A 466 17.82 -7.99 20.96
C GLU A 466 18.77 -6.78 20.89
N LEU A 467 18.39 -5.72 20.20
CA LEU A 467 19.24 -4.57 19.94
C LEU A 467 19.03 -3.48 20.99
N LYS A 468 20.11 -2.90 21.47
CA LYS A 468 20.04 -1.81 22.47
C LYS A 468 20.94 -0.65 22.08
N MET A 469 20.43 0.57 22.30
CA MET A 469 21.28 1.77 22.34
C MET A 469 21.86 1.93 23.74
N ARG A 470 23.15 2.23 23.86
CA ARG A 470 23.85 2.35 25.14
C ARG A 470 23.15 3.27 26.14
N ARG A 471 22.62 4.40 25.67
CA ARG A 471 21.90 5.38 26.51
C ARG A 471 20.59 4.83 27.12
N ASN A 472 19.98 3.81 26.47
CA ASN A 472 18.73 3.16 26.90
C ASN A 472 19.00 1.78 27.52
N PHE A 473 20.27 1.38 27.65
CA PHE A 473 20.66 0.07 28.12
C PHE A 473 20.68 0.01 29.66
N SER A 474 19.64 -0.56 30.23
CA SER A 474 19.61 -1.02 31.63
C SER A 474 19.95 -2.50 31.65
N ARG A 475 21.16 -2.86 32.11
CA ARG A 475 21.70 -4.23 32.06
C ARG A 475 20.70 -5.25 32.60
N GLU A 476 20.28 -5.11 33.84
CA GLU A 476 19.42 -6.06 34.51
C GLU A 476 18.05 -6.20 33.83
N LYS A 477 17.39 -5.09 33.51
CA LYS A 477 16.10 -5.08 32.83
C LYS A 477 16.17 -5.67 31.43
N SER A 478 17.23 -5.35 30.68
CA SER A 478 17.40 -5.84 29.32
C SER A 478 17.70 -7.34 29.28
N LEU A 479 18.53 -7.84 30.19
CA LEU A 479 18.82 -9.26 30.30
C LEU A 479 17.58 -10.07 30.72
N LEU A 480 16.80 -9.58 31.72
CA LEU A 480 15.55 -10.21 32.14
C LEU A 480 14.55 -10.32 30.97
N GLN A 481 14.34 -9.23 30.23
CA GLN A 481 13.43 -9.18 29.09
C GLN A 481 13.85 -10.19 28.02
N PHE A 482 15.12 -10.19 27.65
CA PHE A 482 15.64 -11.03 26.57
C PHE A 482 15.67 -12.51 26.95
N ALA A 483 16.04 -12.84 28.21
CA ALA A 483 15.96 -14.21 28.71
C ALA A 483 14.53 -14.79 28.60
N GLY A 484 13.51 -13.98 28.90
CA GLY A 484 12.11 -14.36 28.73
C GLY A 484 11.72 -14.60 27.25
N TYR A 485 12.33 -13.89 26.28
CA TYR A 485 12.11 -14.17 24.86
C TYR A 485 12.80 -15.46 24.43
N LEU A 486 14.04 -15.71 24.88
CA LEU A 486 14.77 -16.94 24.60
C LEU A 486 14.02 -18.16 25.13
N ASP A 487 13.45 -18.05 26.33
CA ASP A 487 12.66 -19.14 26.92
C ASP A 487 11.44 -19.50 26.06
N ARG A 488 10.69 -18.49 25.62
CA ARG A 488 9.52 -18.68 24.73
C ARG A 488 9.88 -19.26 23.36
N LEU A 489 11.06 -18.97 22.85
CA LEU A 489 11.57 -19.53 21.60
C LEU A 489 12.20 -20.92 21.77
N GLY A 490 12.35 -21.42 23.00
CA GLY A 490 13.06 -22.66 23.31
C GLY A 490 14.57 -22.59 23.04
N LEU A 491 15.16 -21.36 23.10
CA LEU A 491 16.59 -21.15 22.85
C LEU A 491 17.37 -21.09 24.16
N ALA A 492 18.59 -21.65 24.14
CA ALA A 492 19.52 -21.61 25.28
C ALA A 492 20.40 -20.35 25.26
N GLU A 493 20.61 -19.78 24.07
CA GLU A 493 21.50 -18.62 23.86
C GLU A 493 20.89 -17.58 22.92
N GLY A 494 21.37 -16.31 23.03
CA GLY A 494 21.00 -15.22 22.14
C GLY A 494 22.02 -14.09 22.16
N TRP A 495 21.91 -13.17 21.22
CA TRP A 495 22.86 -12.08 21.01
C TRP A 495 22.23 -10.72 21.30
N MET A 496 22.96 -9.87 22.03
CA MET A 496 22.52 -8.53 22.38
C MET A 496 23.54 -7.49 21.88
N PRO A 497 23.41 -7.02 20.63
CA PRO A 497 24.19 -5.89 20.13
C PRO A 497 23.83 -4.61 20.89
N VAL A 498 24.84 -3.92 21.44
CA VAL A 498 24.69 -2.65 22.18
C VAL A 498 25.48 -1.57 21.46
N PHE A 499 24.77 -0.68 20.79
CA PHE A 499 25.35 0.43 20.04
C PHE A 499 25.65 1.62 20.95
N ASP A 500 26.91 2.08 20.95
CA ASP A 500 27.36 3.22 21.73
C ASP A 500 27.65 4.42 20.82
N ASP A 501 26.82 5.47 20.92
CA ASP A 501 26.92 6.70 20.15
C ASP A 501 27.70 7.83 20.85
N ASP A 502 28.33 7.54 21.99
CA ASP A 502 29.14 8.48 22.76
C ASP A 502 30.48 8.76 22.07
N LYS A 503 30.58 9.92 21.41
CA LYS A 503 31.78 10.34 20.68
C LYS A 503 32.99 10.61 21.58
N SER A 504 32.82 10.72 22.89
CA SER A 504 33.91 10.94 23.84
C SER A 504 34.72 9.67 24.12
N LYS A 505 34.18 8.49 23.79
CA LYS A 505 34.81 7.19 24.02
C LYS A 505 35.63 6.75 22.81
N THR A 506 36.72 6.04 23.09
CA THR A 506 37.52 5.38 22.04
C THR A 506 36.79 4.16 21.49
N TRP A 507 37.22 3.66 20.33
CA TRP A 507 36.67 2.41 19.78
C TRP A 507 36.96 1.21 20.68
N GLU A 508 38.10 1.20 21.36
CA GLU A 508 38.48 0.17 22.32
C GLU A 508 37.52 0.13 23.53
N ASP A 509 36.94 1.26 23.92
CA ASP A 509 35.96 1.35 24.99
C ASP A 509 34.55 0.93 24.55
N ARG A 510 34.23 1.08 23.26
CA ARG A 510 32.90 0.73 22.71
C ARG A 510 32.80 -0.73 22.29
N LEU A 511 33.89 -1.28 21.69
CA LEU A 511 33.91 -2.64 21.17
C LEU A 511 34.28 -3.63 22.29
N TYR A 512 33.32 -4.46 22.66
CA TYR A 512 33.54 -5.52 23.65
C TYR A 512 32.62 -6.71 23.37
N ASN A 513 33.02 -7.88 23.86
CA ASN A 513 32.20 -9.08 23.88
C ASN A 513 32.15 -9.61 25.32
N ARG A 514 30.95 -9.86 25.86
CA ARG A 514 30.73 -10.39 27.19
C ARG A 514 29.62 -11.41 27.17
N ASP A 515 29.86 -12.55 27.81
CA ASP A 515 28.85 -13.55 28.03
C ASP A 515 28.21 -13.34 29.39
N GLU A 516 26.91 -13.20 29.43
CA GLU A 516 26.10 -13.02 30.61
C GLU A 516 25.18 -14.24 30.75
N THR A 517 25.11 -14.79 31.96
CA THR A 517 24.15 -15.86 32.23
C THR A 517 23.01 -15.28 33.06
N PHE A 518 21.80 -15.42 32.58
CA PHE A 518 20.61 -14.98 33.26
C PHE A 518 19.48 -16.00 33.08
N ASP A 519 18.88 -16.45 34.16
CA ASP A 519 17.79 -17.45 34.21
C ASP A 519 18.09 -18.70 33.34
N GLY A 520 19.34 -19.22 33.45
CA GLY A 520 19.79 -20.40 32.72
C GLY A 520 20.02 -20.19 31.23
N LYS A 521 19.90 -18.96 30.72
CA LYS A 521 20.17 -18.58 29.32
C LYS A 521 21.52 -17.89 29.20
N THR A 522 22.23 -18.11 28.11
CA THR A 522 23.47 -17.40 27.79
C THR A 522 23.15 -16.24 26.85
N ILE A 523 23.51 -15.02 27.25
CA ILE A 523 23.30 -13.81 26.44
C ILE A 523 24.66 -13.23 26.08
N HIS A 524 24.99 -13.26 24.80
CA HIS A 524 26.22 -12.70 24.26
C HIS A 524 26.03 -11.20 24.02
N VAL A 525 26.54 -10.37 24.91
CA VAL A 525 26.47 -8.91 24.81
C VAL A 525 27.63 -8.40 23.96
N VAL A 526 27.29 -7.78 22.84
CA VAL A 526 28.26 -7.32 21.81
C VAL A 526 28.23 -5.80 21.76
N GLY A 527 29.30 -5.14 22.23
CA GLY A 527 29.46 -3.68 22.16
C GLY A 527 29.83 -3.23 20.73
N LEU A 528 29.21 -2.13 20.27
CA LEU A 528 29.33 -1.60 18.89
C LEU A 528 29.47 -0.08 18.88
#